data_76c231de3e81d3fd6b6640a0143051d0
#
_entry.id   76c231de3e81d3fd6b6640a0143051d0
#
_cell.length_a   1.000
_cell.length_b   1.000
_cell.length_c   1.000
_cell.angle_alpha   90.00
_cell.angle_beta   90.00
_cell.angle_gamma   90.00
#
_symmetry.space_group_name_H-M   'P 1'
#
loop_
_entity.id
_entity.type
_entity.pdbx_description
1 polymer ?
#
loop_
_entity_poly.entity_id
_entity_poly.type
_entity_poly.pdbx_seq_one_letter_code
_entity_poly.pdbx_strand_id
1 'polypeptide(L)'
;LESGRAYAIVDEEAYAPEGDTRYIVVENSLKTLQQLANYHRRQMRTPIIGITGTNGKTTTKELMSTVLSQTHNVLYTLGNLNNHIGVPLTLLRLRPEHDLAVVEMGASHPGDIKELVEIAEPDYGIITNVGKAHLEGFGSFEGIIKTKGEMYDYLRTRKEATIFIHNDNPYLKKIAYGLHQIAYGSEDGLYINGHVTGNSPYLTFEWKTDNESKYHEVQTRLIGEYNFPNALAAVTIGHFFGVEPEKIDKALAGYTPVSYTHLTLP
;
A
#
# COMPACT_ATOMS: atom_id res chain seq x y z
N LEU A 1 23.49 22.86 8.89
CA LEU A 1 22.37 23.47 9.63
C LEU A 1 22.09 24.93 9.23
N GLU A 2 22.88 25.51 8.31
CA GLU A 2 22.67 26.86 7.77
C GLU A 2 21.32 27.08 7.10
N SER A 3 20.66 25.97 6.64
CA SER A 3 19.33 25.99 6.03
C SER A 3 18.16 26.06 7.05
N GLY A 4 18.42 26.43 8.32
CA GLY A 4 17.38 26.58 9.35
C GLY A 4 16.90 25.27 9.99
N ARG A 5 17.64 24.16 9.83
CA ARG A 5 17.37 22.89 10.52
C ARG A 5 17.85 22.94 11.96
N ALA A 6 17.05 22.39 12.90
CA ALA A 6 17.40 22.41 14.31
C ALA A 6 18.50 21.40 14.66
N TYR A 7 18.47 20.21 14.04
CA TYR A 7 19.41 19.11 14.29
C TYR A 7 19.80 18.41 12.99
N ALA A 8 20.97 17.73 13.01
CA ALA A 8 21.43 16.82 11.97
C ALA A 8 21.83 15.47 12.59
N ILE A 9 21.46 14.38 11.95
CA ILE A 9 21.91 13.04 12.30
C ILE A 9 22.98 12.64 11.29
N VAL A 10 24.14 12.26 11.74
CA VAL A 10 25.29 11.86 10.92
C VAL A 10 25.89 10.55 11.43
N ASP A 11 26.46 9.74 10.55
CA ASP A 11 27.15 8.49 10.90
C ASP A 11 28.67 8.53 10.70
N GLU A 12 29.19 9.69 10.36
CA GLU A 12 30.63 9.96 10.33
C GLU A 12 30.94 11.19 11.20
N GLU A 13 31.79 11.02 12.22
CA GLU A 13 32.20 12.11 13.13
C GLU A 13 32.81 13.32 12.39
N ALA A 14 33.44 13.06 11.25
CA ALA A 14 34.05 14.13 10.43
C ALA A 14 33.02 15.18 9.95
N TYR A 15 31.73 14.84 9.90
CA TYR A 15 30.67 15.79 9.55
C TYR A 15 30.05 16.51 10.75
N ALA A 16 30.46 16.19 11.97
CA ALA A 16 29.97 16.82 13.19
C ALA A 16 31.06 17.82 13.70
N PRO A 17 30.84 19.14 13.58
CA PRO A 17 31.78 20.11 14.12
C PRO A 17 31.95 19.93 15.63
N GLU A 18 33.20 20.00 16.10
CA GLU A 18 33.52 19.84 17.52
C GLU A 18 32.76 20.85 18.39
N GLY A 19 32.07 20.36 19.41
CA GLY A 19 31.30 21.19 20.35
C GLY A 19 29.92 21.62 19.86
N ASP A 20 29.48 21.29 18.62
CA ASP A 20 28.14 21.61 18.14
C ASP A 20 27.13 20.50 18.49
N THR A 21 26.40 20.68 19.59
CA THR A 21 25.41 19.73 20.12
C THR A 21 24.17 19.51 19.23
N ARG A 22 24.05 20.26 18.14
CA ARG A 22 22.98 20.07 17.15
C ARG A 22 23.23 18.87 16.21
N TYR A 23 24.48 18.36 16.20
CA TYR A 23 24.84 17.16 15.46
C TYR A 23 24.73 15.93 16.38
N ILE A 24 23.97 14.96 15.96
CA ILE A 24 23.78 13.70 16.65
C ILE A 24 24.54 12.64 15.86
N VAL A 25 25.68 12.21 16.40
CA VAL A 25 26.48 11.13 15.78
C VAL A 25 25.86 9.79 16.15
N VAL A 26 25.61 8.96 15.15
CA VAL A 26 25.01 7.62 15.29
C VAL A 26 25.86 6.60 14.55
N GLU A 27 25.69 5.32 14.86
CA GLU A 27 26.41 4.24 14.20
C GLU A 27 25.99 4.05 12.73
N ASN A 28 24.70 4.26 12.43
CA ASN A 28 24.13 4.11 11.09
C ASN A 28 22.91 5.03 10.93
N SER A 29 23.00 6.00 10.06
CA SER A 29 21.97 7.02 9.84
C SER A 29 20.70 6.44 9.25
N LEU A 30 20.79 5.44 8.34
CA LEU A 30 19.63 4.77 7.75
C LEU A 30 18.85 3.99 8.82
N LYS A 31 19.54 3.19 9.64
CA LYS A 31 18.90 2.43 10.70
C LYS A 31 18.26 3.36 11.75
N THR A 32 18.91 4.47 12.04
CA THR A 32 18.35 5.50 12.92
C THR A 32 17.09 6.13 12.35
N LEU A 33 17.06 6.42 11.03
CA LEU A 33 15.86 6.91 10.34
C LEU A 33 14.70 5.90 10.46
N GLN A 34 14.96 4.63 10.23
CA GLN A 34 13.98 3.56 10.33
C GLN A 34 13.42 3.41 11.76
N GLN A 35 14.31 3.43 12.76
CA GLN A 35 13.91 3.38 14.17
C GLN A 35 13.11 4.59 14.61
N LEU A 36 13.50 5.79 14.18
CA LEU A 36 12.77 7.03 14.45
C LEU A 36 11.37 6.98 13.83
N ALA A 37 11.26 6.51 12.60
CA ALA A 37 9.98 6.39 11.91
C ALA A 37 9.07 5.36 12.58
N ASN A 38 9.60 4.20 12.99
CA ASN A 38 8.85 3.18 13.72
C ASN A 38 8.40 3.71 15.10
N TYR A 39 9.29 4.39 15.84
CA TYR A 39 8.91 5.03 17.09
C TYR A 39 7.77 6.05 16.90
N HIS A 40 7.91 6.93 15.91
CA HIS A 40 6.89 7.93 15.58
C HIS A 40 5.56 7.28 15.22
N ARG A 41 5.55 6.25 14.36
CA ARG A 41 4.38 5.47 13.97
C ARG A 41 3.63 4.95 15.21
N ARG A 42 4.37 4.37 16.18
CA ARG A 42 3.79 3.83 17.41
C ARG A 42 3.14 4.89 18.29
N GLN A 43 3.69 6.13 18.29
CA GLN A 43 3.09 7.25 19.03
C GLN A 43 1.77 7.72 18.40
N MET A 44 1.68 7.73 17.07
CA MET A 44 0.48 8.18 16.34
C MET A 44 -0.68 7.20 16.45
N ARG A 45 -0.42 5.88 16.54
CA ARG A 45 -1.43 4.80 16.62
C ARG A 45 -2.41 4.75 15.45
N THR A 46 -2.16 5.48 14.37
CA THR A 46 -2.98 5.47 13.16
C THR A 46 -2.98 4.08 12.54
N PRO A 47 -4.13 3.46 12.24
CA PRO A 47 -4.17 2.17 11.54
C PRO A 47 -3.50 2.26 10.16
N ILE A 48 -2.68 1.26 9.84
CA ILE A 48 -1.90 1.23 8.61
C ILE A 48 -2.36 0.08 7.71
N ILE A 49 -2.67 0.41 6.46
CA ILE A 49 -2.89 -0.54 5.38
C ILE A 49 -1.58 -0.67 4.58
N GLY A 50 -0.89 -1.80 4.73
CA GLY A 50 0.27 -2.11 3.91
C GLY A 50 -0.14 -2.63 2.53
N ILE A 51 0.48 -2.12 1.47
CA ILE A 51 0.25 -2.60 0.12
C ILE A 51 1.55 -3.02 -0.55
N THR A 52 1.59 -4.24 -1.09
CA THR A 52 2.66 -4.74 -1.94
C THR A 52 2.10 -5.50 -3.14
N GLY A 53 2.96 -6.07 -3.96
CA GLY A 53 2.60 -6.82 -5.15
C GLY A 53 3.61 -6.61 -6.27
N THR A 54 3.46 -7.36 -7.34
CA THR A 54 4.33 -7.21 -8.52
C THR A 54 3.95 -5.98 -9.31
N ASN A 55 2.70 -5.90 -9.75
CA ASN A 55 2.15 -4.79 -10.54
C ASN A 55 0.95 -4.16 -9.83
N GLY A 56 0.58 -2.96 -10.24
CA GLY A 56 -0.64 -2.27 -9.78
C GLY A 56 -0.57 -1.66 -8.38
N LYS A 57 0.53 -1.79 -7.63
CA LYS A 57 0.67 -1.21 -6.29
C LYS A 57 0.31 0.27 -6.23
N THR A 58 0.98 1.08 -7.04
CA THR A 58 0.79 2.53 -7.05
C THR A 58 -0.62 2.90 -7.51
N THR A 59 -1.13 2.24 -8.56
CA THR A 59 -2.51 2.48 -9.03
C THR A 59 -3.51 2.11 -7.93
N THR A 60 -3.38 0.94 -7.31
CA THR A 60 -4.27 0.52 -6.22
C THR A 60 -4.19 1.48 -5.04
N LYS A 61 -2.98 1.88 -4.63
CA LYS A 61 -2.75 2.87 -3.56
C LYS A 61 -3.47 4.20 -3.85
N GLU A 62 -3.31 4.73 -5.06
CA GLU A 62 -3.96 5.97 -5.46
C GLU A 62 -5.50 5.85 -5.45
N LEU A 63 -6.04 4.75 -6.00
CA LEU A 63 -7.48 4.50 -6.00
C LEU A 63 -8.03 4.33 -4.57
N MET A 64 -7.35 3.53 -3.74
CA MET A 64 -7.71 3.36 -2.33
C MET A 64 -7.70 4.69 -1.59
N SER A 65 -6.65 5.48 -1.76
CA SER A 65 -6.51 6.77 -1.09
C SER A 65 -7.58 7.77 -1.55
N THR A 66 -7.92 7.77 -2.84
CA THR A 66 -8.98 8.60 -3.41
C THR A 66 -10.35 8.25 -2.84
N VAL A 67 -10.65 6.95 -2.72
CA VAL A 67 -11.90 6.46 -2.15
C VAL A 67 -11.98 6.74 -0.65
N LEU A 68 -10.97 6.35 0.12
CA LEU A 68 -10.93 6.55 1.57
C LEU A 68 -11.00 8.03 1.96
N SER A 69 -10.40 8.91 1.17
CA SER A 69 -10.41 10.36 1.41
C SER A 69 -11.79 11.01 1.24
N GLN A 70 -12.81 10.25 0.79
CA GLN A 70 -14.19 10.75 0.77
C GLN A 70 -14.79 10.88 2.18
N THR A 71 -14.20 10.21 3.16
CA THR A 71 -14.74 10.14 4.53
C THR A 71 -13.65 10.28 5.60
N HIS A 72 -12.41 9.92 5.28
CA HIS A 72 -11.29 9.87 6.22
C HIS A 72 -10.19 10.85 5.85
N ASN A 73 -9.41 11.29 6.84
CA ASN A 73 -8.15 11.99 6.62
C ASN A 73 -7.02 10.96 6.45
N VAL A 74 -6.61 10.73 5.19
CA VAL A 74 -5.72 9.63 4.81
C VAL A 74 -4.31 10.11 4.52
N LEU A 75 -3.32 9.57 5.24
CA LEU A 75 -1.94 9.63 4.81
C LEU A 75 -1.66 8.52 3.80
N TYR A 76 -0.93 8.80 2.72
CA TYR A 76 -0.48 7.75 1.80
C TYR A 76 0.93 8.01 1.28
N THR A 77 1.57 6.94 0.79
CA THR A 77 2.89 7.01 0.17
C THR A 77 2.86 7.90 -1.06
N LEU A 78 3.69 8.93 -1.10
CA LEU A 78 3.84 9.82 -2.25
C LEU A 78 4.78 9.20 -3.28
N GLY A 79 4.40 9.31 -4.57
CA GLY A 79 5.23 8.81 -5.66
C GLY A 79 5.61 7.34 -5.46
N ASN A 80 6.90 7.06 -5.54
CA ASN A 80 7.51 5.73 -5.39
C ASN A 80 8.33 5.57 -4.08
N LEU A 81 7.98 6.30 -3.02
CA LEU A 81 8.65 6.22 -1.70
C LEU A 81 8.30 4.92 -0.97
N ASN A 82 8.58 3.78 -1.60
CA ASN A 82 8.15 2.45 -1.18
C ASN A 82 9.29 1.50 -0.74
N ASN A 83 10.50 2.04 -0.57
CA ASN A 83 11.69 1.30 -0.16
C ASN A 83 12.09 1.60 1.30
N HIS A 84 13.24 1.09 1.75
CA HIS A 84 13.78 1.21 3.10
C HIS A 84 14.14 2.64 3.55
N ILE A 85 14.08 3.63 2.64
CA ILE A 85 14.15 5.07 2.95
C ILE A 85 12.77 5.71 2.83
N GLY A 86 12.02 5.39 1.77
CA GLY A 86 10.74 6.01 1.44
C GLY A 86 9.63 5.67 2.44
N VAL A 87 9.58 4.42 2.94
CA VAL A 87 8.63 4.02 3.98
C VAL A 87 8.85 4.80 5.28
N PRO A 88 10.06 4.90 5.84
CA PRO A 88 10.32 5.78 6.97
C PRO A 88 9.90 7.22 6.75
N LEU A 89 10.24 7.81 5.59
CA LEU A 89 9.85 9.19 5.27
C LEU A 89 8.32 9.36 5.19
N THR A 90 7.61 8.36 4.71
CA THR A 90 6.14 8.34 4.71
C THR A 90 5.59 8.32 6.13
N LEU A 91 6.11 7.45 7.00
CA LEU A 91 5.66 7.32 8.38
C LEU A 91 5.93 8.58 9.21
N LEU A 92 7.05 9.27 9.00
CA LEU A 92 7.37 10.52 9.68
C LEU A 92 6.43 11.69 9.32
N ARG A 93 5.59 11.52 8.31
CA ARG A 93 4.52 12.47 7.96
C ARG A 93 3.21 12.19 8.70
N LEU A 94 3.10 11.09 9.46
CA LEU A 94 1.93 10.83 10.29
C LEU A 94 1.71 11.97 11.28
N ARG A 95 0.45 12.28 11.52
CA ARG A 95 -0.01 13.29 12.46
C ARG A 95 -1.25 12.77 13.19
N PRO A 96 -1.60 13.34 14.36
CA PRO A 96 -2.76 12.91 15.14
C PRO A 96 -4.10 13.01 14.41
N GLU A 97 -4.18 13.89 13.40
CA GLU A 97 -5.40 14.07 12.61
C GLU A 97 -5.62 13.01 11.51
N HIS A 98 -4.63 12.15 11.23
CA HIS A 98 -4.82 11.09 10.25
C HIS A 98 -5.60 9.91 10.82
N ASP A 99 -6.72 9.57 10.19
CA ASP A 99 -7.57 8.43 10.57
C ASP A 99 -7.01 7.10 10.08
N LEU A 100 -6.37 7.11 8.91
CA LEU A 100 -5.82 5.95 8.21
C LEU A 100 -4.50 6.31 7.51
N ALA A 101 -3.66 5.29 7.30
CA ALA A 101 -2.49 5.43 6.44
C ALA A 101 -2.41 4.28 5.43
N VAL A 102 -2.07 4.59 4.17
CA VAL A 102 -1.81 3.62 3.10
C VAL A 102 -0.32 3.65 2.76
N VAL A 103 0.41 2.59 3.10
CA VAL A 103 1.86 2.51 2.95
C VAL A 103 2.24 1.50 1.88
N GLU A 104 2.76 2.01 0.76
CA GLU A 104 3.26 1.18 -0.33
C GLU A 104 4.63 0.61 0.00
N MET A 105 4.82 -0.71 -0.24
CA MET A 105 6.03 -1.46 0.06
C MET A 105 6.52 -2.17 -1.20
N GLY A 106 7.65 -1.72 -1.71
CA GLY A 106 8.36 -2.29 -2.85
C GLY A 106 9.38 -3.34 -2.41
N ALA A 107 9.68 -4.29 -3.29
CA ALA A 107 10.76 -5.24 -3.09
C ALA A 107 11.46 -5.57 -4.40
N SER A 108 12.77 -5.73 -4.31
CA SER A 108 13.66 -6.21 -5.37
C SER A 108 14.36 -7.52 -4.99
N HIS A 109 14.47 -7.81 -3.69
CA HIS A 109 15.13 -9.00 -3.14
C HIS A 109 14.30 -9.66 -2.03
N PRO A 110 14.53 -10.94 -1.74
CA PRO A 110 13.99 -11.59 -0.54
C PRO A 110 14.40 -10.85 0.75
N GLY A 111 13.45 -10.68 1.67
CA GLY A 111 13.65 -9.96 2.92
C GLY A 111 13.26 -8.48 2.87
N ASP A 112 13.14 -7.87 1.68
CA ASP A 112 12.79 -6.45 1.56
C ASP A 112 11.42 -6.14 2.19
N ILE A 113 10.39 -6.95 1.89
CA ILE A 113 9.06 -6.73 2.48
C ILE A 113 9.07 -6.97 3.98
N LYS A 114 9.82 -7.98 4.45
CA LYS A 114 9.98 -8.25 5.89
C LYS A 114 10.53 -7.03 6.62
N GLU A 115 11.59 -6.42 6.11
CA GLU A 115 12.16 -5.19 6.70
C GLU A 115 11.13 -4.06 6.74
N LEU A 116 10.40 -3.84 5.64
CA LEU A 116 9.44 -2.73 5.53
C LEU A 116 8.23 -2.92 6.45
N VAL A 117 7.72 -4.15 6.62
CA VAL A 117 6.60 -4.40 7.54
C VAL A 117 7.02 -4.30 9.00
N GLU A 118 8.27 -4.63 9.34
CA GLU A 118 8.82 -4.44 10.69
C GLU A 118 8.97 -2.95 11.05
N ILE A 119 9.21 -2.08 10.04
CA ILE A 119 9.27 -0.63 10.23
C ILE A 119 7.87 -0.04 10.33
N ALA A 120 6.97 -0.41 9.42
CA ALA A 120 5.63 0.20 9.30
C ALA A 120 4.61 -0.41 10.27
N GLU A 121 4.77 -1.67 10.64
CA GLU A 121 3.85 -2.42 11.50
C GLU A 121 2.38 -2.29 11.04
N PRO A 122 2.05 -2.75 9.81
CA PRO A 122 0.71 -2.63 9.28
C PRO A 122 -0.31 -3.45 10.09
N ASP A 123 -1.53 -2.93 10.19
CA ASP A 123 -2.68 -3.59 10.81
C ASP A 123 -3.51 -4.34 9.78
N TYR A 124 -3.48 -3.85 8.54
CA TYR A 124 -4.15 -4.41 7.38
C TYR A 124 -3.14 -4.63 6.25
N GLY A 125 -3.42 -5.60 5.37
CA GLY A 125 -2.54 -5.86 4.23
C GLY A 125 -3.27 -6.22 2.95
N ILE A 126 -2.69 -5.79 1.83
CA ILE A 126 -3.12 -6.21 0.50
C ILE A 126 -1.91 -6.53 -0.37
N ILE A 127 -1.95 -7.69 -1.03
CA ILE A 127 -1.03 -8.04 -2.11
C ILE A 127 -1.83 -7.94 -3.41
N THR A 128 -1.51 -6.97 -4.26
CA THR A 128 -2.27 -6.72 -5.49
C THR A 128 -2.25 -7.91 -6.43
N ASN A 129 -1.07 -8.44 -6.66
CA ASN A 129 -0.83 -9.67 -7.42
C ASN A 129 0.58 -10.21 -7.22
N VAL A 130 0.80 -11.43 -7.68
CA VAL A 130 2.12 -12.03 -7.87
C VAL A 130 2.29 -12.37 -9.34
N GLY A 131 3.27 -11.78 -9.99
CA GLY A 131 3.55 -11.91 -11.43
C GLY A 131 5.05 -12.07 -11.69
N LYS A 132 5.39 -12.41 -12.92
CA LYS A 132 6.79 -12.60 -13.34
C LYS A 132 7.45 -11.23 -13.61
N ALA A 133 7.97 -10.57 -12.57
CA ALA A 133 8.81 -9.39 -12.70
C ALA A 133 10.02 -9.51 -11.78
N HIS A 134 11.12 -8.85 -12.14
CA HIS A 134 12.37 -8.86 -11.36
C HIS A 134 12.90 -10.27 -11.03
N LEU A 135 12.76 -11.22 -11.99
CA LEU A 135 13.20 -12.62 -11.80
C LEU A 135 14.67 -12.74 -11.40
N GLU A 136 15.53 -11.85 -11.88
CA GLU A 136 16.95 -11.82 -11.51
C GLU A 136 17.16 -11.60 -10.01
N GLY A 137 16.40 -10.70 -9.38
CA GLY A 137 16.51 -10.40 -7.95
C GLY A 137 15.88 -11.46 -7.05
N PHE A 138 14.81 -12.13 -7.50
CA PHE A 138 14.08 -13.13 -6.72
C PHE A 138 14.45 -14.59 -7.03
N GLY A 139 15.24 -14.82 -8.06
CA GLY A 139 15.72 -16.15 -8.49
C GLY A 139 14.66 -17.03 -9.14
N SER A 140 13.40 -16.98 -8.71
CA SER A 140 12.30 -17.78 -9.26
C SER A 140 10.94 -17.11 -9.03
N PHE A 141 9.89 -17.66 -9.66
CA PHE A 141 8.52 -17.22 -9.42
C PHE A 141 8.06 -17.52 -7.98
N GLU A 142 8.46 -18.67 -7.44
CA GLU A 142 8.25 -19.04 -6.04
C GLU A 142 8.94 -18.06 -5.08
N GLY A 143 10.13 -17.58 -5.45
CA GLY A 143 10.84 -16.53 -4.72
C GLY A 143 10.03 -15.22 -4.64
N ILE A 144 9.38 -14.84 -5.76
CA ILE A 144 8.47 -13.67 -5.77
C ILE A 144 7.29 -13.88 -4.84
N ILE A 145 6.61 -15.03 -4.93
CA ILE A 145 5.47 -15.38 -4.06
C ILE A 145 5.89 -15.32 -2.59
N LYS A 146 7.03 -15.93 -2.25
CA LYS A 146 7.57 -15.96 -0.89
C LYS A 146 7.86 -14.55 -0.38
N THR A 147 8.56 -13.73 -1.17
CA THR A 147 8.91 -12.35 -0.76
C THR A 147 7.67 -11.48 -0.57
N LYS A 148 6.69 -11.54 -1.48
CA LYS A 148 5.44 -10.78 -1.28
C LYS A 148 4.65 -11.34 -0.09
N GLY A 149 4.71 -12.66 0.14
CA GLY A 149 4.12 -13.36 1.27
C GLY A 149 4.69 -12.95 2.64
N GLU A 150 5.89 -12.35 2.70
CA GLU A 150 6.48 -11.84 3.95
C GLU A 150 5.55 -10.84 4.67
N MET A 151 4.72 -10.08 3.92
CA MET A 151 3.68 -9.24 4.53
C MET A 151 2.62 -10.09 5.26
N TYR A 152 2.17 -11.16 4.66
CA TYR A 152 1.20 -12.06 5.28
C TYR A 152 1.82 -12.82 6.45
N ASP A 153 3.11 -13.18 6.37
CA ASP A 153 3.84 -13.80 7.49
C ASP A 153 3.90 -12.87 8.69
N TYR A 154 4.18 -11.60 8.47
CA TYR A 154 4.12 -10.58 9.53
C TYR A 154 2.71 -10.45 10.11
N LEU A 155 1.69 -10.30 9.27
CA LEU A 155 0.30 -10.09 9.72
C LEU A 155 -0.22 -11.30 10.53
N ARG A 156 0.23 -12.54 10.27
CA ARG A 156 -0.09 -13.73 11.10
C ARG A 156 0.39 -13.60 12.53
N THR A 157 1.41 -12.81 12.79
CA THR A 157 1.90 -12.57 14.17
C THR A 157 1.00 -11.57 14.92
N ARG A 158 0.06 -10.92 14.24
CA ARG A 158 -0.82 -9.88 14.78
C ARG A 158 -2.24 -10.43 14.97
N LYS A 159 -2.74 -10.41 16.21
CA LYS A 159 -4.01 -11.06 16.58
C LYS A 159 -5.24 -10.54 15.83
N GLU A 160 -5.26 -9.25 15.48
CA GLU A 160 -6.41 -8.56 14.86
C GLU A 160 -6.15 -8.17 13.41
N ALA A 161 -5.06 -8.66 12.81
CA ALA A 161 -4.72 -8.32 11.45
C ALA A 161 -5.74 -8.88 10.45
N THR A 162 -6.06 -8.06 9.46
CA THR A 162 -6.97 -8.42 8.37
C THR A 162 -6.29 -8.21 7.03
N ILE A 163 -6.52 -9.11 6.09
CA ILE A 163 -6.06 -8.96 4.71
C ILE A 163 -7.23 -8.77 3.75
N PHE A 164 -6.98 -7.94 2.73
CA PHE A 164 -7.88 -7.83 1.57
C PHE A 164 -7.31 -8.69 0.46
N ILE A 165 -8.09 -9.67 -0.03
CA ILE A 165 -7.59 -10.69 -0.94
C ILE A 165 -8.40 -10.75 -2.22
N HIS A 166 -7.70 -10.69 -3.37
CA HIS A 166 -8.28 -10.98 -4.68
C HIS A 166 -8.52 -12.49 -4.81
N ASN A 167 -9.76 -12.91 -4.66
CA ASN A 167 -10.16 -14.32 -4.62
C ASN A 167 -9.85 -15.09 -5.92
N ASP A 168 -9.88 -14.40 -7.07
CA ASP A 168 -9.61 -15.01 -8.37
C ASP A 168 -8.11 -15.31 -8.60
N ASN A 169 -7.25 -14.90 -7.65
CA ASN A 169 -5.81 -15.17 -7.74
C ASN A 169 -5.43 -16.42 -6.91
N PRO A 170 -5.15 -17.57 -7.57
CA PRO A 170 -4.88 -18.84 -6.87
C PRO A 170 -3.59 -18.83 -6.05
N TYR A 171 -2.62 -17.98 -6.40
CA TYR A 171 -1.37 -17.88 -5.65
C TYR A 171 -1.57 -17.15 -4.32
N LEU A 172 -2.39 -16.10 -4.31
CA LEU A 172 -2.71 -15.36 -3.08
C LEU A 172 -3.50 -16.24 -2.11
N LYS A 173 -4.48 -17.02 -2.63
CA LYS A 173 -5.25 -17.97 -1.79
C LYS A 173 -4.33 -18.96 -1.05
N LYS A 174 -3.28 -19.46 -1.73
CA LYS A 174 -2.34 -20.43 -1.12
C LYS A 174 -1.55 -19.85 0.05
N ILE A 175 -1.19 -18.56 -0.01
CA ILE A 175 -0.37 -17.93 1.03
C ILE A 175 -1.18 -17.20 2.10
N ALA A 176 -2.50 -17.11 1.96
CA ALA A 176 -3.41 -16.38 2.86
C ALA A 176 -3.92 -17.21 4.05
N TYR A 177 -3.50 -18.46 4.18
CA TYR A 177 -3.99 -19.37 5.24
C TYR A 177 -3.80 -18.77 6.65
N GLY A 178 -4.77 -19.02 7.52
CA GLY A 178 -4.71 -18.61 8.93
C GLY A 178 -4.85 -17.10 9.19
N LEU A 179 -5.20 -16.30 8.16
CA LEU A 179 -5.47 -14.87 8.28
C LEU A 179 -6.98 -14.60 8.18
N HIS A 180 -7.44 -13.56 8.86
CA HIS A 180 -8.78 -13.01 8.63
C HIS A 180 -8.80 -12.33 7.26
N GLN A 181 -9.73 -12.74 6.39
CA GLN A 181 -9.75 -12.36 4.98
C GLN A 181 -11.04 -11.62 4.63
N ILE A 182 -10.90 -10.48 3.99
CA ILE A 182 -11.98 -9.78 3.28
C ILE A 182 -11.74 -10.01 1.79
N ALA A 183 -12.54 -10.91 1.21
CA ALA A 183 -12.33 -11.39 -0.15
C ALA A 183 -13.16 -10.60 -1.17
N TYR A 184 -12.56 -10.32 -2.31
CA TYR A 184 -13.20 -9.68 -3.47
C TYR A 184 -12.82 -10.39 -4.76
N GLY A 185 -13.69 -10.32 -5.76
CA GLY A 185 -13.46 -10.97 -7.05
C GLY A 185 -14.72 -11.12 -7.88
N SER A 186 -14.73 -12.08 -8.82
CA SER A 186 -15.84 -12.33 -9.74
C SER A 186 -16.87 -13.33 -9.22
N GLU A 187 -16.55 -14.10 -8.16
CA GLU A 187 -17.44 -15.12 -7.61
C GLU A 187 -18.54 -14.49 -6.74
N ASP A 188 -19.76 -15.05 -6.80
CA ASP A 188 -20.83 -14.65 -5.89
C ASP A 188 -20.55 -15.08 -4.44
N GLY A 189 -21.09 -14.32 -3.47
CA GLY A 189 -20.93 -14.58 -2.03
C GLY A 189 -19.60 -14.09 -1.46
N LEU A 190 -18.79 -13.38 -2.22
CA LEU A 190 -17.65 -12.63 -1.72
C LEU A 190 -18.11 -11.33 -1.06
N TYR A 191 -17.27 -10.78 -0.15
CA TYR A 191 -17.55 -9.51 0.49
C TYR A 191 -17.84 -8.39 -0.52
N ILE A 192 -17.06 -8.33 -1.61
CA ILE A 192 -17.37 -7.55 -2.82
C ILE A 192 -17.26 -8.47 -4.04
N ASN A 193 -18.36 -8.55 -4.79
CA ASN A 193 -18.41 -9.19 -6.09
C ASN A 193 -18.42 -8.12 -7.19
N GLY A 194 -17.73 -8.37 -8.30
CA GLY A 194 -17.74 -7.44 -9.44
C GLY A 194 -17.31 -8.08 -10.74
N HIS A 195 -17.64 -7.44 -11.84
CA HIS A 195 -17.27 -7.86 -13.18
C HIS A 195 -17.16 -6.68 -14.14
N VAL A 196 -16.35 -6.85 -15.18
CA VAL A 196 -16.14 -5.84 -16.23
C VAL A 196 -17.35 -5.83 -17.15
N THR A 197 -17.92 -4.64 -17.43
CA THR A 197 -19.01 -4.42 -18.38
C THR A 197 -18.54 -3.72 -19.66
N GLY A 198 -17.38 -3.04 -19.62
CA GLY A 198 -16.79 -2.38 -20.79
C GLY A 198 -15.35 -1.95 -20.55
N ASN A 199 -14.58 -1.78 -21.65
CA ASN A 199 -13.18 -1.34 -21.58
C ASN A 199 -12.71 -0.45 -22.74
N SER A 200 -13.64 0.20 -23.46
CA SER A 200 -13.31 0.97 -24.65
C SER A 200 -13.89 2.41 -24.60
N PRO A 201 -13.04 3.44 -24.46
CA PRO A 201 -11.59 3.37 -24.16
C PRO A 201 -11.30 3.14 -22.68
N TYR A 202 -12.29 3.37 -21.80
CA TYR A 202 -12.16 3.35 -20.35
C TYR A 202 -12.79 2.09 -19.75
N LEU A 203 -12.21 1.63 -18.67
CA LEU A 203 -12.74 0.53 -17.87
C LEU A 203 -14.09 0.93 -17.26
N THR A 204 -15.12 0.14 -17.56
CA THR A 204 -16.43 0.18 -16.93
C THR A 204 -16.68 -1.17 -16.27
N PHE A 205 -17.16 -1.16 -15.04
CA PHE A 205 -17.42 -2.36 -14.28
C PHE A 205 -18.61 -2.18 -13.36
N GLU A 206 -19.18 -3.29 -12.94
CA GLU A 206 -20.23 -3.35 -11.93
C GLU A 206 -19.72 -4.07 -10.69
N TRP A 207 -20.22 -3.65 -9.51
CA TRP A 207 -19.91 -4.28 -8.24
C TRP A 207 -21.10 -4.27 -7.30
N LYS A 208 -21.14 -5.22 -6.35
CA LYS A 208 -22.11 -5.26 -5.25
C LYS A 208 -21.49 -5.90 -4.01
N THR A 209 -22.11 -5.69 -2.86
CA THR A 209 -21.84 -6.48 -1.66
C THR A 209 -22.59 -7.82 -1.71
N ASP A 210 -22.25 -8.76 -0.85
CA ASP A 210 -22.94 -10.05 -0.70
C ASP A 210 -24.41 -9.89 -0.26
N ASN A 211 -24.75 -8.77 0.39
CA ASN A 211 -26.11 -8.50 0.90
C ASN A 211 -26.97 -7.66 -0.07
N GLU A 212 -26.42 -7.21 -1.19
CA GLU A 212 -27.14 -6.41 -2.18
C GLU A 212 -27.62 -7.24 -3.36
N SER A 213 -28.82 -6.92 -3.83
CA SER A 213 -29.41 -7.53 -5.04
C SER A 213 -29.11 -6.74 -6.32
N LYS A 214 -28.68 -5.49 -6.19
CA LYS A 214 -28.40 -4.60 -7.33
C LYS A 214 -26.92 -4.30 -7.41
N TYR A 215 -26.42 -4.18 -8.62
CA TYR A 215 -25.07 -3.75 -8.90
C TYR A 215 -24.97 -2.22 -8.97
N HIS A 216 -23.84 -1.71 -8.50
CA HIS A 216 -23.37 -0.36 -8.74
C HIS A 216 -22.53 -0.34 -10.01
N GLU A 217 -22.82 0.55 -10.94
CA GLU A 217 -22.04 0.70 -12.18
C GLU A 217 -21.06 1.87 -12.06
N VAL A 218 -19.81 1.64 -12.43
CA VAL A 218 -18.74 2.64 -12.39
C VAL A 218 -18.03 2.71 -13.73
N GLN A 219 -18.12 3.86 -14.39
CA GLN A 219 -17.28 4.19 -15.54
C GLN A 219 -16.07 5.00 -15.06
N THR A 220 -14.88 4.43 -15.15
CA THR A 220 -13.63 5.07 -14.73
C THR A 220 -12.96 5.84 -15.86
N ARG A 221 -11.81 6.45 -15.59
CA ARG A 221 -10.86 6.97 -16.60
C ARG A 221 -9.61 6.08 -16.70
N LEU A 222 -9.66 4.87 -16.18
CA LEU A 222 -8.59 3.88 -16.31
C LEU A 222 -8.67 3.20 -17.67
N ILE A 223 -7.52 2.98 -18.28
CA ILE A 223 -7.41 2.26 -19.56
C ILE A 223 -6.97 0.83 -19.29
N GLY A 224 -7.68 -0.13 -19.88
CA GLY A 224 -7.35 -1.55 -19.81
C GLY A 224 -7.98 -2.30 -18.64
N GLU A 225 -8.44 -3.50 -18.95
CA GLU A 225 -9.14 -4.40 -18.03
C GLU A 225 -8.26 -4.86 -16.85
N TYR A 226 -6.93 -4.88 -17.04
CA TYR A 226 -5.97 -5.23 -15.98
C TYR A 226 -6.04 -4.28 -14.77
N ASN A 227 -6.73 -3.13 -14.88
CA ASN A 227 -6.99 -2.24 -13.76
C ASN A 227 -8.24 -2.63 -12.95
N PHE A 228 -9.07 -3.54 -13.44
CA PHE A 228 -10.28 -3.96 -12.74
C PHE A 228 -10.00 -4.51 -11.33
N PRO A 229 -9.06 -5.45 -11.11
CA PRO A 229 -8.72 -5.89 -9.77
C PRO A 229 -8.24 -4.76 -8.85
N ASN A 230 -7.54 -3.76 -9.40
CA ASN A 230 -7.06 -2.61 -8.63
C ASN A 230 -8.23 -1.71 -8.19
N ALA A 231 -9.19 -1.48 -9.09
CA ALA A 231 -10.41 -0.71 -8.79
C ALA A 231 -11.31 -1.45 -7.79
N LEU A 232 -11.49 -2.76 -7.98
CA LEU A 232 -12.31 -3.58 -7.08
C LEU A 232 -11.71 -3.69 -5.67
N ALA A 233 -10.37 -3.71 -5.56
CA ALA A 233 -9.68 -3.60 -4.28
C ALA A 233 -9.98 -2.27 -3.56
N ALA A 234 -10.00 -1.16 -4.31
CA ALA A 234 -10.35 0.15 -3.74
C ALA A 234 -11.82 0.23 -3.29
N VAL A 235 -12.74 -0.37 -4.05
CA VAL A 235 -14.14 -0.54 -3.64
C VAL A 235 -14.21 -1.30 -2.31
N THR A 236 -13.55 -2.46 -2.25
CA THR A 236 -13.56 -3.35 -1.08
C THR A 236 -13.06 -2.66 0.17
N ILE A 237 -11.94 -1.98 0.06
CA ILE A 237 -11.31 -1.29 1.19
C ILE A 237 -12.13 -0.06 1.59
N GLY A 238 -12.63 0.72 0.63
CA GLY A 238 -13.51 1.84 0.91
C GLY A 238 -14.77 1.41 1.65
N HIS A 239 -15.47 0.39 1.16
CA HIS A 239 -16.66 -0.15 1.80
C HIS A 239 -16.37 -0.71 3.20
N PHE A 240 -15.27 -1.43 3.38
CA PHE A 240 -14.85 -1.98 4.68
C PHE A 240 -14.61 -0.88 5.72
N PHE A 241 -14.07 0.26 5.32
CA PHE A 241 -13.85 1.43 6.18
C PHE A 241 -15.04 2.40 6.20
N GLY A 242 -16.22 1.99 5.73
CA GLY A 242 -17.46 2.74 5.89
C GLY A 242 -17.64 3.91 4.92
N VAL A 243 -16.96 3.90 3.79
CA VAL A 243 -17.26 4.85 2.71
C VAL A 243 -18.54 4.42 2.01
N GLU A 244 -19.52 5.31 1.93
CA GLU A 244 -20.80 5.04 1.28
C GLU A 244 -20.63 4.68 -0.19
N PRO A 245 -21.42 3.73 -0.74
CA PRO A 245 -21.32 3.26 -2.13
C PRO A 245 -21.26 4.37 -3.17
N GLU A 246 -22.16 5.36 -3.09
CA GLU A 246 -22.22 6.48 -4.02
C GLU A 246 -20.96 7.35 -4.01
N LYS A 247 -20.31 7.45 -2.85
CA LYS A 247 -19.03 8.16 -2.71
C LYS A 247 -17.88 7.37 -3.31
N ILE A 248 -17.89 6.02 -3.16
CA ILE A 248 -16.93 5.11 -3.80
C ILE A 248 -17.02 5.26 -5.31
N ASP A 249 -18.22 5.13 -5.88
CA ASP A 249 -18.49 5.21 -7.31
C ASP A 249 -18.03 6.57 -7.88
N LYS A 250 -18.41 7.66 -7.21
CA LYS A 250 -18.01 9.02 -7.61
C LYS A 250 -16.50 9.23 -7.55
N ALA A 251 -15.84 8.70 -6.53
CA ALA A 251 -14.39 8.81 -6.36
C ALA A 251 -13.65 8.09 -7.49
N LEU A 252 -14.06 6.86 -7.82
CA LEU A 252 -13.45 6.06 -8.89
C LEU A 252 -13.74 6.65 -10.29
N ALA A 253 -14.94 7.13 -10.54
CA ALA A 253 -15.30 7.78 -11.80
C ALA A 253 -14.55 9.10 -12.00
N GLY A 254 -14.30 9.84 -10.93
CA GLY A 254 -13.57 11.11 -10.94
C GLY A 254 -12.05 10.98 -10.98
N TYR A 255 -11.50 9.82 -10.63
CA TYR A 255 -10.06 9.63 -10.57
C TYR A 255 -9.41 9.75 -11.94
N THR A 256 -8.41 10.60 -12.03
CA THR A 256 -7.57 10.73 -13.23
C THR A 256 -6.19 10.15 -12.94
N PRO A 257 -5.76 9.11 -13.68
CA PRO A 257 -4.44 8.52 -13.47
C PRO A 257 -3.34 9.57 -13.58
N VAL A 258 -2.45 9.60 -12.58
CA VAL A 258 -1.25 10.42 -12.67
C VAL A 258 -0.33 9.74 -13.68
N SER A 259 -0.10 10.37 -14.84
CA SER A 259 0.90 9.90 -15.78
C SER A 259 2.28 10.11 -15.15
N TYR A 260 2.83 9.08 -14.53
CA TYR A 260 4.27 9.05 -14.27
C TYR A 260 4.95 8.87 -15.63
N THR A 261 5.28 9.95 -16.28
CA THR A 261 6.31 9.93 -17.31
C THR A 261 7.58 9.46 -16.62
N HIS A 262 7.94 8.21 -16.82
CA HIS A 262 9.29 7.76 -16.60
C HIS A 262 10.16 8.57 -17.58
N LEU A 263 10.67 9.70 -17.12
CA LEU A 263 11.85 10.30 -17.71
C LEU A 263 12.97 9.29 -17.45
N THR A 264 13.15 8.35 -18.37
CA THR A 264 14.43 7.70 -18.58
C THR A 264 15.36 8.82 -19.06
N LEU A 265 16.10 9.40 -18.12
CA LEU A 265 17.26 10.20 -18.47
C LEU A 265 18.26 9.29 -19.17
N PRO A 266 18.88 9.77 -20.27
CA PRO A 266 19.82 8.98 -21.06
C PRO A 266 21.05 8.58 -20.25
#